data_d9ecbf4e64b0cdaa08c7a8db2ec97ca2
#
_entry.id   d9ecbf4e64b0cdaa08c7a8db2ec97ca2
#
_cell.length_a   1.000
_cell.length_b   1.000
_cell.length_c   1.000
_cell.angle_alpha   90.00
_cell.angle_beta   90.00
_cell.angle_gamma   90.00
#
_symmetry.space_group_name_H-M   'P 1'
#
loop_
_entity.id
_entity.type
_entity.pdbx_description
1 polymer ?
#
loop_
_entity_poly.entity_id
_entity_poly.type
_entity_poly.pdbx_seq_one_letter_code
_entity_poly.pdbx_strand_id
1 'polypeptide(L)'
;MTTRVSDEAAVMSFSTTIAGSLPKPAWLAEPERIFPSWRLEGADLAEAQRDATRIAVAEQVRAGIDTVTDGEQARKHFVHGFAEQLAGVDPAKRQKRGIRDDRYDAVCPTVTGEVKRAHPVHLEEMRFARTLTDGPLKITIPGPMTLVDTVVDEAYGSRSELAFAFARAIREEIADLHAAGLDVVQLDEPAFNVYFEEVAAWGIDALDTALGGARCTTAVHVCYGYGIPANVQWKANLGERWDQYAHVLPLLARSSADQISIELAGSRVPPDVLALAGEKIVAIGVIDVATNEVETPDQVAATIALARRYLPDERIVCSTNCGMAPMARDVAYAKLRALAGGALLASVGL
;
A
#
# COMPACT_ATOMS: atom_id res chain seq x y z
N MET A 1 -40.39 11.11 37.40
CA MET A 1 -39.86 11.93 36.30
C MET A 1 -38.35 11.78 36.31
N THR A 2 -37.84 10.80 35.61
CA THR A 2 -36.42 10.47 35.53
C THR A 2 -35.96 10.81 34.13
N THR A 3 -35.28 11.92 33.99
CA THR A 3 -34.62 12.36 32.77
C THR A 3 -33.48 11.39 32.44
N ARG A 4 -33.62 10.64 31.38
CA ARG A 4 -32.51 9.93 30.75
C ARG A 4 -31.59 10.99 30.14
N VAL A 5 -30.37 11.09 30.66
CA VAL A 5 -29.25 11.71 29.96
C VAL A 5 -28.75 10.67 28.97
N SER A 6 -29.12 10.82 27.73
CA SER A 6 -28.55 10.13 26.58
C SER A 6 -27.87 11.18 25.72
N ASP A 7 -26.60 11.39 25.94
CA ASP A 7 -25.68 11.94 24.97
C ASP A 7 -24.28 11.45 25.36
N GLU A 8 -24.01 10.16 25.13
CA GLU A 8 -22.66 9.73 24.84
C GLU A 8 -22.43 10.21 23.41
N ALA A 9 -21.78 11.35 23.23
CA ALA A 9 -21.18 11.71 21.99
C ALA A 9 -20.24 10.56 21.62
N ALA A 10 -20.54 9.81 20.56
CA ALA A 10 -19.66 8.79 20.05
C ALA A 10 -18.31 9.45 19.79
N VAL A 11 -17.30 9.07 20.57
CA VAL A 11 -15.94 9.53 20.38
C VAL A 11 -15.55 9.08 18.97
N MET A 12 -15.40 10.04 18.06
CA MET A 12 -14.94 9.74 16.69
C MET A 12 -13.53 9.18 16.80
N SER A 13 -13.37 7.89 16.52
CA SER A 13 -12.07 7.23 16.51
C SER A 13 -11.46 7.34 15.12
N PHE A 14 -10.19 7.76 15.02
CA PHE A 14 -9.45 7.71 13.78
C PHE A 14 -9.25 6.26 13.37
N SER A 15 -9.77 5.87 12.20
CA SER A 15 -9.58 4.54 11.66
C SER A 15 -8.11 4.27 11.35
N THR A 16 -7.67 3.04 11.58
CA THR A 16 -6.29 2.60 11.39
C THR A 16 -6.16 1.52 10.33
N THR A 17 -5.09 1.57 9.56
CA THR A 17 -4.68 0.53 8.61
C THR A 17 -3.16 0.55 8.45
N ILE A 18 -2.61 -0.30 7.57
CA ILE A 18 -1.20 -0.26 7.16
C ILE A 18 -1.10 -0.16 5.63
N ALA A 19 0.04 0.25 5.09
CA ALA A 19 0.23 0.32 3.64
C ALA A 19 0.05 -1.04 2.93
N GLY A 20 0.35 -2.16 3.61
CA GLY A 20 0.08 -3.50 3.06
C GLY A 20 0.97 -4.57 3.68
N SER A 21 2.25 -4.56 3.35
CA SER A 21 3.16 -5.66 3.69
C SER A 21 3.65 -5.63 5.13
N LEU A 22 3.80 -6.83 5.70
CA LEU A 22 4.47 -7.11 6.96
C LEU A 22 5.70 -8.02 6.75
N PRO A 23 6.69 -7.97 7.66
CA PRO A 23 7.86 -8.83 7.57
C PRO A 23 7.47 -10.31 7.60
N LYS A 24 8.03 -11.08 6.68
CA LYS A 24 7.83 -12.53 6.65
C LYS A 24 8.55 -13.22 7.80
N PRO A 25 7.98 -14.29 8.37
CA PRO A 25 8.71 -15.14 9.32
C PRO A 25 9.99 -15.71 8.73
N ALA A 26 11.07 -15.77 9.54
CA ALA A 26 12.36 -16.27 9.10
C ALA A 26 12.34 -17.76 8.66
N TRP A 27 11.36 -18.54 9.13
CA TRP A 27 11.17 -19.92 8.67
C TRP A 27 10.49 -20.01 7.30
N LEU A 28 9.77 -18.96 6.85
CA LEU A 28 9.11 -18.90 5.54
C LEU A 28 10.04 -18.36 4.46
N ALA A 29 10.74 -17.26 4.74
CA ALA A 29 11.56 -16.55 3.77
C ALA A 29 12.77 -15.87 4.42
N GLU A 30 13.70 -15.37 3.60
CA GLU A 30 14.82 -14.56 4.09
C GLU A 30 14.28 -13.29 4.76
N PRO A 31 14.69 -12.99 6.01
CA PRO A 31 14.22 -11.82 6.73
C PRO A 31 14.83 -10.52 6.15
N GLU A 32 14.14 -9.41 6.36
CA GLU A 32 14.60 -8.05 6.07
C GLU A 32 15.00 -7.83 4.59
N ARG A 33 14.28 -8.50 3.67
CA ARG A 33 14.49 -8.43 2.21
C ARG A 33 13.22 -7.98 1.50
N ILE A 34 13.39 -7.13 0.46
CA ILE A 34 12.28 -6.79 -0.45
C ILE A 34 11.98 -7.94 -1.40
N PHE A 35 13.02 -8.62 -1.89
CA PHE A 35 12.93 -9.78 -2.78
C PHE A 35 13.45 -11.03 -2.05
N PRO A 36 12.71 -11.54 -1.04
CA PRO A 36 13.18 -12.69 -0.26
C PRO A 36 13.11 -13.95 -1.08
N SER A 37 14.04 -14.90 -0.82
CA SER A 37 13.90 -16.27 -1.29
C SER A 37 13.04 -17.07 -0.32
N TRP A 38 12.15 -17.90 -0.87
CA TRP A 38 11.40 -18.86 -0.05
C TRP A 38 12.35 -19.93 0.49
N ARG A 39 12.08 -20.41 1.71
CA ARG A 39 12.84 -21.49 2.36
C ARG A 39 12.17 -22.85 2.22
N LEU A 40 10.98 -22.88 1.69
CA LEU A 40 10.12 -24.05 1.50
C LEU A 40 9.64 -24.09 0.06
N GLU A 41 9.13 -25.25 -0.37
CA GLU A 41 8.61 -25.46 -1.71
C GLU A 41 7.31 -26.28 -1.68
N GLY A 42 6.56 -26.29 -2.78
CA GLY A 42 5.38 -27.12 -2.95
C GLY A 42 4.31 -26.93 -1.86
N ALA A 43 3.78 -28.04 -1.34
CA ALA A 43 2.71 -28.02 -0.35
C ALA A 43 3.14 -27.40 0.98
N ASP A 44 4.39 -27.64 1.41
CA ASP A 44 4.95 -27.09 2.65
C ASP A 44 5.04 -25.55 2.56
N LEU A 45 5.39 -25.00 1.39
CA LEU A 45 5.38 -23.56 1.17
C LEU A 45 3.96 -23.00 1.27
N ALA A 46 2.99 -23.64 0.63
CA ALA A 46 1.59 -23.18 0.65
C ALA A 46 0.99 -23.21 2.08
N GLU A 47 1.30 -24.23 2.88
CA GLU A 47 0.90 -24.31 4.29
C GLU A 47 1.57 -23.20 5.11
N ALA A 48 2.87 -23.02 4.95
CA ALA A 48 3.64 -22.00 5.64
C ALA A 48 3.19 -20.58 5.31
N GLN A 49 2.82 -20.28 4.06
CA GLN A 49 2.26 -19.01 3.65
C GLN A 49 0.93 -18.71 4.36
N ARG A 50 0.06 -19.72 4.49
CA ARG A 50 -1.19 -19.61 5.25
C ARG A 50 -0.94 -19.35 6.74
N ASP A 51 0.01 -20.04 7.34
CA ASP A 51 0.36 -19.83 8.74
C ASP A 51 0.96 -18.44 8.98
N ALA A 52 1.80 -17.96 8.07
CA ALA A 52 2.34 -16.62 8.14
C ALA A 52 1.23 -15.56 8.00
N THR A 53 0.24 -15.79 7.12
CA THR A 53 -0.93 -14.90 6.97
C THR A 53 -1.79 -14.89 8.24
N ARG A 54 -2.03 -16.06 8.89
CA ARG A 54 -2.72 -16.11 10.20
C ARG A 54 -2.01 -15.26 11.24
N ILE A 55 -0.69 -15.37 11.33
CA ILE A 55 0.11 -14.56 12.27
C ILE A 55 0.01 -13.08 11.93
N ALA A 56 0.15 -12.71 10.66
CA ALA A 56 0.10 -11.31 10.22
C ALA A 56 -1.25 -10.65 10.53
N VAL A 57 -2.37 -11.33 10.26
CA VAL A 57 -3.71 -10.83 10.59
C VAL A 57 -3.90 -10.77 12.11
N ALA A 58 -3.53 -11.83 12.84
CA ALA A 58 -3.69 -11.87 14.29
C ALA A 58 -2.90 -10.76 15.00
N GLU A 59 -1.68 -10.42 14.55
CA GLU A 59 -0.88 -9.34 15.13
C GLU A 59 -1.48 -7.95 14.84
N GLN A 60 -2.06 -7.73 13.66
CA GLN A 60 -2.80 -6.50 13.36
C GLN A 60 -4.03 -6.34 14.25
N VAL A 61 -4.86 -7.39 14.36
CA VAL A 61 -6.05 -7.39 15.24
C VAL A 61 -5.64 -7.18 16.70
N ARG A 62 -4.61 -7.88 17.17
CA ARG A 62 -4.10 -7.72 18.56
C ARG A 62 -3.58 -6.32 18.84
N ALA A 63 -2.98 -5.66 17.84
CA ALA A 63 -2.50 -4.30 17.95
C ALA A 63 -3.63 -3.27 17.95
N GLY A 64 -4.86 -3.63 17.55
CA GLY A 64 -6.00 -2.74 17.43
C GLY A 64 -6.09 -2.02 16.08
N ILE A 65 -5.57 -2.62 15.01
CA ILE A 65 -5.74 -2.10 13.64
C ILE A 65 -7.15 -2.42 13.14
N ASP A 66 -7.87 -1.40 12.68
CA ASP A 66 -9.27 -1.52 12.25
C ASP A 66 -9.42 -2.21 10.89
N THR A 67 -8.68 -1.76 9.89
CA THR A 67 -8.67 -2.39 8.56
C THR A 67 -7.38 -3.17 8.38
N VAL A 68 -7.47 -4.49 8.49
CA VAL A 68 -6.30 -5.39 8.40
C VAL A 68 -5.97 -5.73 6.94
N THR A 69 -4.74 -6.20 6.71
CA THR A 69 -4.28 -6.75 5.43
C THR A 69 -3.83 -8.19 5.60
N ASP A 70 -3.65 -8.93 4.49
CA ASP A 70 -3.00 -10.25 4.50
C ASP A 70 -1.50 -10.18 4.83
N GLY A 71 -0.95 -8.97 4.98
CA GLY A 71 0.48 -8.72 5.21
C GLY A 71 1.37 -9.12 4.04
N GLU A 72 0.79 -9.45 2.88
CA GLU A 72 1.48 -9.92 1.66
C GLU A 72 2.33 -11.18 1.92
N GLN A 73 1.90 -12.03 2.85
CA GLN A 73 2.72 -13.15 3.30
C GLN A 73 2.88 -14.24 2.24
N ALA A 74 1.93 -14.39 1.32
CA ALA A 74 2.00 -15.35 0.22
C ALA A 74 2.75 -14.83 -1.01
N ARG A 75 3.09 -13.54 -1.08
CA ARG A 75 3.74 -12.90 -2.23
C ARG A 75 5.23 -12.77 -2.00
N LYS A 76 6.04 -13.17 -2.98
CA LYS A 76 7.49 -12.96 -2.94
C LYS A 76 7.84 -11.47 -2.99
N HIS A 77 7.15 -10.72 -3.83
CA HIS A 77 7.27 -9.27 -3.98
C HIS A 77 5.92 -8.70 -4.44
N PHE A 78 5.54 -7.52 -3.96
CA PHE A 78 4.21 -6.96 -4.24
C PHE A 78 3.94 -6.74 -5.74
N VAL A 79 4.92 -6.30 -6.54
CA VAL A 79 4.74 -6.08 -7.98
C VAL A 79 4.91 -7.37 -8.76
N HIS A 80 6.08 -8.02 -8.62
CA HIS A 80 6.38 -9.22 -9.42
C HIS A 80 5.44 -10.37 -9.10
N GLY A 81 4.98 -10.48 -7.83
CA GLY A 81 4.00 -11.48 -7.44
C GLY A 81 2.68 -11.39 -8.20
N PHE A 82 2.30 -10.20 -8.68
CA PHE A 82 1.15 -9.98 -9.55
C PHE A 82 1.52 -10.10 -11.04
N ALA A 83 2.54 -9.37 -11.49
CA ALA A 83 2.93 -9.31 -12.91
C ALA A 83 3.21 -10.69 -13.52
N GLU A 84 3.92 -11.55 -12.78
CA GLU A 84 4.34 -12.88 -13.22
C GLU A 84 3.18 -13.89 -13.38
N GLN A 85 2.00 -13.56 -12.88
CA GLN A 85 0.78 -14.38 -13.03
C GLN A 85 -0.05 -14.01 -14.26
N LEU A 86 0.32 -12.92 -14.96
CA LEU A 86 -0.41 -12.46 -16.13
C LEU A 86 0.12 -13.13 -17.40
N ALA A 87 -0.79 -13.54 -18.29
CA ALA A 87 -0.42 -13.94 -19.65
C ALA A 87 0.27 -12.77 -20.35
N GLY A 88 1.22 -13.08 -21.24
CA GLY A 88 2.04 -12.07 -21.93
C GLY A 88 3.26 -11.60 -21.16
N VAL A 89 3.38 -11.94 -19.87
CA VAL A 89 4.59 -11.71 -19.05
C VAL A 89 5.36 -13.03 -18.92
N ASP A 90 6.62 -13.03 -19.31
CA ASP A 90 7.52 -14.18 -19.17
C ASP A 90 8.36 -14.04 -17.88
N PRO A 91 8.05 -14.80 -16.80
CA PRO A 91 8.78 -14.73 -15.54
C PRO A 91 10.18 -15.37 -15.62
N ALA A 92 10.46 -16.19 -16.64
CA ALA A 92 11.77 -16.81 -16.84
C ALA A 92 12.72 -15.88 -17.61
N LYS A 93 12.17 -15.04 -18.49
CA LYS A 93 12.96 -14.04 -19.22
C LYS A 93 13.13 -12.79 -18.38
N ARG A 94 14.26 -12.71 -17.68
CA ARG A 94 14.54 -11.61 -16.75
C ARG A 94 15.70 -10.75 -17.23
N GLN A 95 15.55 -9.45 -17.04
CA GLN A 95 16.58 -8.48 -17.38
C GLN A 95 16.76 -7.49 -16.24
N LYS A 96 18.00 -7.01 -16.07
CA LYS A 96 18.31 -5.94 -15.11
C LYS A 96 17.77 -4.62 -15.64
N ARG A 97 17.06 -3.89 -14.80
CA ARG A 97 16.48 -2.60 -15.12
C ARG A 97 16.61 -1.65 -13.94
N GLY A 98 16.88 -0.38 -14.20
CA GLY A 98 16.74 0.70 -13.26
C GLY A 98 15.27 0.98 -12.93
N ILE A 99 14.95 1.10 -11.67
CA ILE A 99 13.60 1.30 -11.15
C ILE A 99 13.49 2.71 -10.58
N ARG A 100 12.35 3.37 -10.81
CA ARG A 100 12.08 4.73 -10.30
C ARG A 100 13.13 5.72 -10.76
N ASP A 101 13.33 5.82 -12.07
CA ASP A 101 14.34 6.66 -12.70
C ASP A 101 15.75 6.34 -12.18
N ASP A 102 16.15 5.08 -12.35
CA ASP A 102 17.46 4.52 -11.97
C ASP A 102 17.83 4.66 -10.48
N ARG A 103 16.84 4.84 -9.59
CA ARG A 103 17.08 4.93 -8.16
C ARG A 103 17.74 3.68 -7.59
N TYR A 104 17.35 2.51 -8.10
CA TYR A 104 17.99 1.22 -7.83
C TYR A 104 17.70 0.22 -8.95
N ASP A 105 18.56 -0.79 -9.05
CA ASP A 105 18.39 -1.86 -10.02
C ASP A 105 17.53 -3.00 -9.48
N ALA A 106 16.68 -3.56 -10.34
CA ALA A 106 15.98 -4.81 -10.09
C ALA A 106 16.08 -5.76 -11.30
N VAL A 107 15.94 -7.06 -11.04
CA VAL A 107 15.85 -8.08 -12.08
C VAL A 107 14.38 -8.32 -12.37
N CYS A 108 13.90 -7.75 -13.47
CA CYS A 108 12.49 -7.65 -13.84
C CYS A 108 12.09 -8.72 -14.86
N PRO A 109 10.85 -9.25 -14.79
CA PRO A 109 10.28 -10.11 -15.82
C PRO A 109 10.04 -9.30 -17.11
N THR A 110 9.89 -10.00 -18.25
CA THR A 110 9.73 -9.37 -19.55
C THR A 110 8.33 -9.59 -20.12
N VAL A 111 7.70 -8.53 -20.58
CA VAL A 111 6.46 -8.59 -21.36
C VAL A 111 6.83 -8.96 -22.79
N THR A 112 6.41 -10.14 -23.21
CA THR A 112 6.73 -10.73 -24.53
C THR A 112 5.52 -10.90 -25.43
N GLY A 113 4.33 -10.55 -24.95
CA GLY A 113 3.07 -10.69 -25.67
C GLY A 113 1.94 -9.85 -25.06
N GLU A 114 0.73 -10.07 -25.52
CA GLU A 114 -0.45 -9.36 -25.03
C GLU A 114 -0.72 -9.68 -23.55
N VAL A 115 -0.75 -8.64 -22.72
CA VAL A 115 -1.02 -8.77 -21.29
C VAL A 115 -2.50 -9.04 -21.06
N LYS A 116 -2.80 -10.17 -20.42
CA LYS A 116 -4.16 -10.59 -20.05
C LYS A 116 -4.16 -11.29 -18.70
N ARG A 117 -5.24 -11.13 -17.95
CA ARG A 117 -5.49 -11.92 -16.76
C ARG A 117 -6.12 -13.26 -17.15
N ALA A 118 -5.35 -14.34 -17.05
CA ALA A 118 -5.83 -15.70 -17.38
C ALA A 118 -6.61 -16.35 -16.24
N HIS A 119 -6.34 -15.97 -14.99
CA HIS A 119 -6.97 -16.47 -13.77
C HIS A 119 -6.88 -15.43 -12.65
N PRO A 120 -7.71 -15.53 -11.59
CA PRO A 120 -7.56 -14.69 -10.39
C PRO A 120 -6.17 -14.84 -9.76
N VAL A 121 -5.55 -13.71 -9.38
CA VAL A 121 -4.19 -13.71 -8.83
C VAL A 121 -4.19 -13.81 -7.31
N HIS A 122 -4.95 -12.94 -6.64
CA HIS A 122 -4.97 -12.84 -5.17
C HIS A 122 -6.28 -13.33 -4.52
N LEU A 123 -7.19 -13.91 -5.31
CA LEU A 123 -8.52 -14.32 -4.83
C LEU A 123 -8.45 -15.36 -3.70
N GLU A 124 -7.60 -16.38 -3.85
CA GLU A 124 -7.46 -17.44 -2.83
C GLU A 124 -6.78 -16.92 -1.56
N GLU A 125 -5.79 -16.04 -1.70
CA GLU A 125 -5.14 -15.36 -0.57
C GLU A 125 -6.16 -14.52 0.21
N MET A 126 -6.96 -13.74 -0.52
CA MET A 126 -8.01 -12.89 0.07
C MET A 126 -9.09 -13.71 0.75
N ARG A 127 -9.62 -14.76 0.10
CA ARG A 127 -10.61 -15.67 0.70
C ARG A 127 -10.11 -16.28 1.99
N PHE A 128 -8.83 -16.70 2.00
CA PHE A 128 -8.22 -17.23 3.20
C PHE A 128 -8.09 -16.15 4.30
N ALA A 129 -7.57 -14.96 3.96
CA ALA A 129 -7.47 -13.85 4.90
C ALA A 129 -8.85 -13.44 5.47
N ARG A 130 -9.92 -13.46 4.64
CA ARG A 130 -11.30 -13.20 5.07
C ARG A 130 -11.79 -14.16 6.16
N THR A 131 -11.32 -15.41 6.18
CA THR A 131 -11.68 -16.36 7.26
C THR A 131 -11.03 -16.05 8.61
N LEU A 132 -10.09 -15.12 8.66
CA LEU A 132 -9.28 -14.81 9.85
C LEU A 132 -9.75 -13.55 10.59
N THR A 133 -10.67 -12.78 10.03
CA THR A 133 -11.19 -11.55 10.63
C THR A 133 -12.63 -11.29 10.22
N ASP A 134 -13.44 -10.79 11.15
CA ASP A 134 -14.79 -10.26 10.89
C ASP A 134 -14.75 -8.76 10.55
N GLY A 135 -13.64 -8.08 10.85
CA GLY A 135 -13.44 -6.67 10.57
C GLY A 135 -13.10 -6.38 9.10
N PRO A 136 -12.96 -5.11 8.71
CA PRO A 136 -12.61 -4.73 7.34
C PRO A 136 -11.28 -5.31 6.91
N LEU A 137 -11.24 -5.85 5.67
CA LEU A 137 -10.07 -6.45 5.04
C LEU A 137 -9.65 -5.62 3.82
N LYS A 138 -8.37 -5.29 3.74
CA LYS A 138 -7.75 -4.62 2.60
C LYS A 138 -6.77 -5.56 1.89
N ILE A 139 -6.82 -5.53 0.54
CA ILE A 139 -5.82 -6.17 -0.32
C ILE A 139 -5.13 -5.10 -1.15
N THR A 140 -3.81 -5.22 -1.27
CA THR A 140 -2.97 -4.34 -2.09
C THR A 140 -2.64 -5.01 -3.42
N ILE A 141 -2.67 -4.23 -4.49
CA ILE A 141 -2.31 -4.65 -5.85
C ILE A 141 -1.37 -3.59 -6.42
N PRO A 142 -0.32 -3.92 -7.17
CA PRO A 142 0.47 -2.89 -7.84
C PRO A 142 -0.39 -2.14 -8.86
N GLY A 143 -0.23 -0.82 -8.91
CA GLY A 143 -0.92 0.00 -9.89
C GLY A 143 -0.32 -0.12 -11.29
N PRO A 144 -1.06 0.31 -12.34
CA PRO A 144 -0.65 0.14 -13.74
C PRO A 144 0.70 0.76 -14.08
N MET A 145 0.97 1.98 -13.62
CA MET A 145 2.23 2.68 -13.90
C MET A 145 3.40 2.04 -13.16
N THR A 146 3.18 1.57 -11.94
CA THR A 146 4.18 0.84 -11.16
C THR A 146 4.53 -0.50 -11.82
N LEU A 147 3.56 -1.19 -12.42
CA LEU A 147 3.82 -2.39 -13.22
C LEU A 147 4.70 -2.07 -14.44
N VAL A 148 4.36 -1.03 -15.20
CA VAL A 148 5.17 -0.59 -16.36
C VAL A 148 6.61 -0.25 -15.96
N ASP A 149 6.81 0.39 -14.81
CA ASP A 149 8.14 0.75 -14.31
C ASP A 149 8.98 -0.46 -13.87
N THR A 150 8.34 -1.59 -13.56
CA THR A 150 8.99 -2.78 -12.97
C THR A 150 8.97 -4.02 -13.87
N VAL A 151 8.67 -3.87 -15.15
CA VAL A 151 8.81 -4.91 -16.18
C VAL A 151 9.66 -4.42 -17.33
N VAL A 152 10.22 -5.33 -18.12
CA VAL A 152 10.84 -5.01 -19.42
C VAL A 152 9.79 -5.20 -20.50
N ASP A 153 9.60 -4.21 -21.37
CA ASP A 153 8.63 -4.28 -22.47
C ASP A 153 9.33 -4.63 -23.79
N GLU A 154 8.94 -5.75 -24.38
CA GLU A 154 9.34 -6.17 -25.73
C GLU A 154 8.15 -6.36 -26.68
N ALA A 155 6.93 -6.03 -26.22
CA ALA A 155 5.71 -6.32 -26.97
C ALA A 155 4.92 -5.08 -27.38
N TYR A 156 4.85 -4.07 -26.54
CA TYR A 156 3.98 -2.90 -26.76
C TYR A 156 4.72 -1.71 -27.38
N GLY A 157 5.96 -1.44 -26.96
CA GLY A 157 6.73 -0.28 -27.40
C GLY A 157 6.17 1.08 -26.94
N SER A 158 5.10 1.06 -26.13
CA SER A 158 4.43 2.23 -25.57
C SER A 158 4.09 2.01 -24.11
N ARG A 159 4.65 2.84 -23.23
CA ARG A 159 4.40 2.74 -21.78
C ARG A 159 2.92 2.93 -21.42
N SER A 160 2.22 3.85 -22.12
CA SER A 160 0.80 4.08 -21.88
C SER A 160 -0.06 2.90 -22.34
N GLU A 161 0.19 2.33 -23.53
CA GLU A 161 -0.56 1.16 -24.01
C GLU A 161 -0.39 -0.04 -23.09
N LEU A 162 0.84 -0.28 -22.61
CA LEU A 162 1.13 -1.32 -21.64
C LEU A 162 0.44 -1.05 -20.30
N ALA A 163 0.42 0.21 -19.82
CA ALA A 163 -0.29 0.59 -18.61
C ALA A 163 -1.79 0.31 -18.70
N PHE A 164 -2.45 0.64 -19.82
CA PHE A 164 -3.85 0.32 -20.03
C PHE A 164 -4.12 -1.19 -20.15
N ALA A 165 -3.17 -1.98 -20.65
CA ALA A 165 -3.28 -3.43 -20.65
C ALA A 165 -3.25 -3.99 -19.20
N PHE A 166 -2.33 -3.52 -18.38
CA PHE A 166 -2.30 -3.85 -16.95
C PHE A 166 -3.54 -3.35 -16.21
N ALA A 167 -4.01 -2.14 -16.51
CA ALA A 167 -5.22 -1.59 -15.89
C ALA A 167 -6.45 -2.46 -16.13
N ARG A 168 -6.63 -3.00 -17.34
CA ARG A 168 -7.73 -3.94 -17.63
C ARG A 168 -7.62 -5.23 -16.82
N ALA A 169 -6.42 -5.81 -16.71
CA ALA A 169 -6.17 -7.01 -15.91
C ALA A 169 -6.45 -6.77 -14.41
N ILE A 170 -6.04 -5.61 -13.89
CA ILE A 170 -6.30 -5.19 -12.49
C ILE A 170 -7.81 -5.02 -12.27
N ARG A 171 -8.54 -4.40 -13.19
CA ARG A 171 -10.00 -4.23 -13.08
C ARG A 171 -10.73 -5.57 -12.95
N GLU A 172 -10.32 -6.57 -13.71
CA GLU A 172 -10.88 -7.91 -13.61
C GLU A 172 -10.57 -8.55 -12.26
N GLU A 173 -9.34 -8.36 -11.74
CA GLU A 173 -8.95 -8.82 -10.41
C GLU A 173 -9.80 -8.18 -9.30
N ILE A 174 -9.96 -6.86 -9.33
CA ILE A 174 -10.78 -6.11 -8.36
C ILE A 174 -12.23 -6.61 -8.35
N ALA A 175 -12.79 -6.92 -9.52
CA ALA A 175 -14.17 -7.42 -9.62
C ALA A 175 -14.34 -8.77 -8.91
N ASP A 176 -13.38 -9.70 -9.06
CA ASP A 176 -13.42 -11.00 -8.38
C ASP A 176 -13.16 -10.88 -6.87
N LEU A 177 -12.23 -10.04 -6.46
CA LEU A 177 -11.95 -9.78 -5.04
C LEU A 177 -13.18 -9.17 -4.35
N HIS A 178 -13.82 -8.18 -4.99
CA HIS A 178 -15.06 -7.60 -4.45
C HIS A 178 -16.18 -8.63 -4.36
N ALA A 179 -16.39 -9.44 -5.40
CA ALA A 179 -17.42 -10.49 -5.39
C ALA A 179 -17.21 -11.54 -4.28
N ALA A 180 -15.97 -11.69 -3.81
CA ALA A 180 -15.61 -12.57 -2.71
C ALA A 180 -15.63 -11.87 -1.32
N GLY A 181 -16.06 -10.61 -1.23
CA GLY A 181 -16.27 -9.90 0.04
C GLY A 181 -15.08 -9.05 0.50
N LEU A 182 -14.27 -8.52 -0.43
CA LEU A 182 -13.23 -7.53 -0.09
C LEU A 182 -13.86 -6.18 0.24
N ASP A 183 -13.40 -5.55 1.35
CA ASP A 183 -13.89 -4.24 1.80
C ASP A 183 -13.10 -3.08 1.18
N VAL A 184 -11.77 -3.23 1.06
CA VAL A 184 -10.89 -2.17 0.54
C VAL A 184 -9.88 -2.77 -0.45
N VAL A 185 -9.81 -2.21 -1.66
CA VAL A 185 -8.69 -2.46 -2.58
C VAL A 185 -7.78 -1.26 -2.61
N GLN A 186 -6.48 -1.48 -2.50
CA GLN A 186 -5.47 -0.43 -2.63
C GLN A 186 -4.58 -0.70 -3.83
N LEU A 187 -4.46 0.29 -4.74
CA LEU A 187 -3.47 0.25 -5.81
C LEU A 187 -2.20 1.00 -5.37
N ASP A 188 -1.06 0.31 -5.44
CA ASP A 188 0.23 0.88 -5.06
C ASP A 188 0.90 1.52 -6.28
N GLU A 189 1.00 2.85 -6.26
CA GLU A 189 1.57 3.67 -7.35
C GLU A 189 2.75 4.53 -6.90
N PRO A 190 3.82 3.96 -6.29
CA PRO A 190 5.02 4.74 -5.98
C PRO A 190 5.72 5.32 -7.21
N ALA A 191 5.44 4.84 -8.43
CA ALA A 191 5.90 5.44 -9.68
C ALA A 191 5.36 6.87 -9.89
N PHE A 192 4.21 7.20 -9.31
CA PHE A 192 3.60 8.53 -9.42
C PHE A 192 4.47 9.64 -8.81
N ASN A 193 5.28 9.32 -7.81
CA ASN A 193 6.22 10.27 -7.21
C ASN A 193 7.50 10.52 -8.05
N VAL A 194 7.57 9.97 -9.26
CA VAL A 194 8.75 10.06 -10.12
C VAL A 194 8.41 10.61 -11.50
N TYR A 195 7.34 10.10 -12.13
CA TYR A 195 7.03 10.35 -13.55
C TYR A 195 5.84 11.32 -13.70
N PHE A 196 5.94 12.54 -13.18
CA PHE A 196 4.84 13.51 -13.08
C PHE A 196 4.17 13.83 -14.42
N GLU A 197 4.95 13.95 -15.50
CA GLU A 197 4.43 14.23 -16.84
C GLU A 197 3.59 13.06 -17.36
N GLU A 198 4.05 11.83 -17.17
CA GLU A 198 3.30 10.63 -17.53
C GLU A 198 2.05 10.45 -16.67
N VAL A 199 2.12 10.76 -15.37
CA VAL A 199 0.95 10.74 -14.48
C VAL A 199 -0.12 11.67 -15.00
N ALA A 200 0.26 12.90 -15.40
CA ALA A 200 -0.67 13.90 -15.93
C ALA A 200 -1.21 13.52 -17.31
N ALA A 201 -0.38 12.88 -18.16
CA ALA A 201 -0.73 12.55 -19.54
C ALA A 201 -1.63 11.31 -19.68
N TRP A 202 -1.41 10.28 -18.85
CA TRP A 202 -2.12 9.00 -18.97
C TRP A 202 -2.21 8.18 -17.66
N GLY A 203 -1.37 8.50 -16.65
CA GLY A 203 -1.29 7.70 -15.42
C GLY A 203 -2.59 7.69 -14.62
N ILE A 204 -3.28 8.84 -14.52
CA ILE A 204 -4.59 8.95 -13.87
C ILE A 204 -5.66 8.18 -14.65
N ASP A 205 -5.68 8.29 -15.98
CA ASP A 205 -6.65 7.56 -16.80
C ASP A 205 -6.46 6.04 -16.72
N ALA A 206 -5.20 5.58 -16.63
CA ALA A 206 -4.89 4.16 -16.41
C ALA A 206 -5.32 3.70 -15.00
N LEU A 207 -5.09 4.51 -13.96
CA LEU A 207 -5.57 4.26 -12.61
C LEU A 207 -7.10 4.16 -12.58
N ASP A 208 -7.81 5.11 -13.18
CA ASP A 208 -9.28 5.14 -13.24
C ASP A 208 -9.84 3.97 -14.06
N THR A 209 -9.13 3.55 -15.11
CA THR A 209 -9.47 2.33 -15.85
C THR A 209 -9.36 1.10 -14.97
N ALA A 210 -8.32 0.98 -14.15
CA ALA A 210 -8.13 -0.13 -13.23
C ALA A 210 -9.19 -0.16 -12.12
N LEU A 211 -9.59 1.00 -11.59
CA LEU A 211 -10.61 1.14 -10.56
C LEU A 211 -12.05 1.06 -11.11
N GLY A 212 -12.21 1.11 -12.44
CA GLY A 212 -13.51 1.20 -13.09
C GLY A 212 -14.45 0.05 -12.73
N GLY A 213 -15.61 0.40 -12.14
CA GLY A 213 -16.64 -0.57 -11.71
C GLY A 213 -16.38 -1.23 -10.36
N ALA A 214 -15.34 -0.83 -9.62
CA ALA A 214 -15.14 -1.25 -8.24
C ALA A 214 -16.37 -0.88 -7.38
N ARG A 215 -16.77 -1.79 -6.48
CA ARG A 215 -17.91 -1.59 -5.55
C ARG A 215 -17.48 -1.69 -4.09
N CYS A 216 -16.20 -1.90 -3.84
CA CYS A 216 -15.55 -1.77 -2.55
C CYS A 216 -14.87 -0.41 -2.45
N THR A 217 -14.45 -0.02 -1.25
CA THR A 217 -13.63 1.19 -1.08
C THR A 217 -12.34 1.06 -1.87
N THR A 218 -11.99 2.09 -2.63
CA THR A 218 -10.79 2.14 -3.45
C THR A 218 -9.77 3.08 -2.84
N ALA A 219 -8.51 2.65 -2.78
CA ALA A 219 -7.40 3.47 -2.30
C ALA A 219 -6.25 3.48 -3.31
N VAL A 220 -5.53 4.58 -3.39
CA VAL A 220 -4.26 4.67 -4.10
C VAL A 220 -3.15 5.05 -3.13
N HIS A 221 -2.10 4.25 -3.07
CA HIS A 221 -0.94 4.50 -2.21
C HIS A 221 0.21 5.05 -3.03
N VAL A 222 0.69 6.23 -2.64
CA VAL A 222 1.83 6.89 -3.26
C VAL A 222 2.86 7.21 -2.18
N CYS A 223 3.97 6.48 -2.18
CA CYS A 223 5.03 6.64 -1.19
C CYS A 223 6.38 6.97 -1.82
N TYR A 224 7.34 7.29 -0.97
CA TYR A 224 8.74 7.47 -1.37
C TYR A 224 9.53 6.15 -1.35
N GLY A 225 8.84 5.04 -1.06
CA GLY A 225 9.35 3.67 -1.08
C GLY A 225 9.75 3.13 0.29
N TYR A 226 10.01 1.83 0.31
CA TYR A 226 10.44 1.10 1.50
C TYR A 226 11.66 1.73 2.18
N GLY A 227 11.85 1.44 3.48
CA GLY A 227 13.01 1.83 4.29
C GLY A 227 14.30 1.08 3.93
N ILE A 228 14.63 0.95 2.64
CA ILE A 228 15.86 0.34 2.16
C ILE A 228 16.96 1.38 1.93
N PRO A 229 18.26 1.00 2.00
CA PRO A 229 19.37 1.94 1.86
C PRO A 229 19.27 2.85 0.63
N ALA A 230 18.90 2.31 -0.53
CA ALA A 230 18.78 3.07 -1.77
C ALA A 230 17.70 4.18 -1.67
N ASN A 231 16.54 3.88 -1.09
CA ASN A 231 15.47 4.86 -0.90
C ASN A 231 15.84 5.88 0.19
N VAL A 232 16.44 5.44 1.29
CA VAL A 232 16.90 6.32 2.37
C VAL A 232 17.94 7.32 1.84
N GLN A 233 18.91 6.85 1.06
CA GLN A 233 19.93 7.70 0.44
C GLN A 233 19.31 8.68 -0.56
N TRP A 234 18.38 8.22 -1.39
CA TRP A 234 17.66 9.08 -2.34
C TRP A 234 16.85 10.15 -1.60
N LYS A 235 16.10 9.78 -0.56
CA LYS A 235 15.34 10.71 0.30
C LYS A 235 16.26 11.77 0.92
N ALA A 236 17.46 11.40 1.35
CA ALA A 236 18.45 12.33 1.92
C ALA A 236 18.88 13.43 0.92
N ASN A 237 18.85 13.13 -0.38
CA ASN A 237 19.23 14.04 -1.46
C ASN A 237 18.07 14.92 -1.98
N LEU A 238 16.83 14.72 -1.52
CA LEU A 238 15.68 15.53 -1.94
C LEU A 238 15.65 16.96 -1.36
N GLY A 239 16.66 17.33 -0.56
CA GLY A 239 16.75 18.65 0.08
C GLY A 239 15.93 18.74 1.37
N GLU A 240 15.70 19.98 1.82
CA GLU A 240 15.01 20.25 3.09
C GLU A 240 13.49 20.10 3.01
N ARG A 241 12.92 20.13 1.81
CA ARG A 241 11.49 20.02 1.53
C ARG A 241 11.26 19.03 0.39
N TRP A 242 10.30 18.12 0.54
CA TRP A 242 9.94 17.14 -0.47
C TRP A 242 8.63 17.56 -1.15
N ASP A 243 8.74 18.04 -2.38
CA ASP A 243 7.61 18.66 -3.09
C ASP A 243 6.88 17.73 -4.07
N GLN A 244 7.24 16.43 -4.14
CA GLN A 244 6.65 15.48 -5.08
C GLN A 244 5.13 15.40 -4.97
N TYR A 245 4.59 15.42 -3.76
CA TYR A 245 3.13 15.38 -3.55
C TYR A 245 2.42 16.64 -4.06
N ALA A 246 3.09 17.79 -4.11
CA ALA A 246 2.50 19.00 -4.68
C ALA A 246 2.17 18.84 -6.19
N HIS A 247 2.91 17.97 -6.90
CA HIS A 247 2.64 17.63 -8.30
C HIS A 247 1.56 16.58 -8.47
N VAL A 248 1.49 15.58 -7.58
CA VAL A 248 0.66 14.37 -7.75
C VAL A 248 -0.72 14.51 -7.10
N LEU A 249 -0.82 15.11 -5.90
CA LEU A 249 -2.09 15.19 -5.17
C LEU A 249 -3.20 15.92 -5.92
N PRO A 250 -2.94 17.05 -6.63
CA PRO A 250 -4.00 17.70 -7.44
C PRO A 250 -4.53 16.81 -8.56
N LEU A 251 -3.70 15.90 -9.10
CA LEU A 251 -4.11 14.93 -10.11
C LEU A 251 -4.95 13.82 -9.49
N LEU A 252 -4.47 13.25 -8.38
CA LEU A 252 -5.17 12.21 -7.62
C LEU A 252 -6.50 12.69 -7.02
N ALA A 253 -6.59 13.95 -6.64
CA ALA A 253 -7.84 14.54 -6.17
C ALA A 253 -8.98 14.45 -7.21
N ARG A 254 -8.64 14.36 -8.51
CA ARG A 254 -9.60 14.23 -9.62
C ARG A 254 -9.82 12.78 -10.06
N SER A 255 -9.02 11.82 -9.58
CA SER A 255 -9.17 10.40 -9.90
C SER A 255 -10.45 9.82 -9.29
N SER A 256 -10.84 8.63 -9.72
CA SER A 256 -11.99 7.90 -9.17
C SER A 256 -11.71 7.19 -7.84
N ALA A 257 -10.47 7.21 -7.34
CA ALA A 257 -10.14 6.62 -6.05
C ALA A 257 -10.86 7.33 -4.90
N ASP A 258 -11.37 6.58 -3.91
CA ASP A 258 -12.02 7.13 -2.71
C ASP A 258 -10.98 7.67 -1.71
N GLN A 259 -9.83 7.00 -1.61
CA GLN A 259 -8.78 7.29 -0.64
C GLN A 259 -7.42 7.50 -1.31
N ILE A 260 -6.61 8.40 -0.75
CA ILE A 260 -5.21 8.61 -1.12
C ILE A 260 -4.34 8.30 0.11
N SER A 261 -3.36 7.40 -0.03
CA SER A 261 -2.43 7.06 1.05
C SER A 261 -1.04 7.64 0.76
N ILE A 262 -0.49 8.40 1.71
CA ILE A 262 0.79 9.13 1.57
C ILE A 262 1.68 9.02 2.80
N GLU A 263 2.98 9.27 2.64
CA GLU A 263 3.93 9.40 3.76
C GLU A 263 3.82 10.78 4.43
N LEU A 264 3.93 10.84 5.76
CA LEU A 264 4.01 12.08 6.51
C LEU A 264 5.00 12.02 7.68
N ALA A 265 4.94 10.98 8.53
CA ALA A 265 5.82 10.83 9.68
C ALA A 265 7.30 10.70 9.27
N GLY A 266 8.21 11.39 10.00
CA GLY A 266 9.65 11.30 9.75
C GLY A 266 10.09 11.81 8.37
N SER A 267 9.17 12.35 7.56
CA SER A 267 9.44 12.88 6.23
C SER A 267 9.67 14.40 6.26
N ARG A 268 10.21 14.92 5.15
CA ARG A 268 10.28 16.38 4.91
C ARG A 268 9.15 16.85 3.99
N VAL A 269 8.08 16.07 3.92
CA VAL A 269 6.84 16.45 3.23
C VAL A 269 6.18 17.58 3.99
N PRO A 270 5.93 18.74 3.36
CA PRO A 270 5.24 19.83 4.03
C PRO A 270 3.77 19.45 4.27
N PRO A 271 3.26 19.58 5.50
CA PRO A 271 1.90 19.13 5.83
C PRO A 271 0.79 19.85 5.07
N ASP A 272 1.05 21.05 4.55
CA ASP A 272 0.12 21.84 3.76
C ASP A 272 -0.27 21.16 2.43
N VAL A 273 0.52 20.19 1.94
CA VAL A 273 0.16 19.39 0.75
C VAL A 273 -1.15 18.62 0.96
N LEU A 274 -1.53 18.31 2.20
CA LEU A 274 -2.79 17.60 2.52
C LEU A 274 -4.02 18.34 1.99
N ALA A 275 -4.00 19.67 1.95
CA ALA A 275 -5.08 20.48 1.39
C ALA A 275 -5.26 20.27 -0.14
N LEU A 276 -4.25 19.72 -0.84
CA LEU A 276 -4.30 19.44 -2.27
C LEU A 276 -5.04 18.14 -2.60
N ALA A 277 -5.40 17.34 -1.61
CA ALA A 277 -6.12 16.08 -1.80
C ALA A 277 -7.61 16.27 -2.18
N GLY A 278 -8.09 17.52 -2.33
CA GLY A 278 -9.49 17.82 -2.65
C GLY A 278 -10.42 17.28 -1.57
N GLU A 279 -11.48 16.55 -1.97
CA GLU A 279 -12.45 15.95 -1.05
C GLU A 279 -12.14 14.49 -0.68
N LYS A 280 -10.97 13.97 -1.06
CA LYS A 280 -10.59 12.58 -0.80
C LYS A 280 -10.39 12.31 0.69
N ILE A 281 -10.64 11.07 1.10
CA ILE A 281 -10.13 10.55 2.37
C ILE A 281 -8.61 10.39 2.22
N VAL A 282 -7.85 10.80 3.23
CA VAL A 282 -6.40 10.69 3.21
C VAL A 282 -5.92 9.73 4.29
N ALA A 283 -5.34 8.62 3.86
CA ALA A 283 -4.62 7.71 4.75
C ALA A 283 -3.21 8.28 4.96
N ILE A 284 -3.05 9.00 6.07
CA ILE A 284 -1.78 9.64 6.43
C ILE A 284 -0.82 8.62 7.06
N GLY A 285 0.41 8.57 6.59
CA GLY A 285 1.47 7.78 7.18
C GLY A 285 1.93 8.42 8.49
N VAL A 286 1.55 7.82 9.62
CA VAL A 286 1.92 8.27 10.97
C VAL A 286 3.03 7.43 11.59
N ILE A 287 3.51 6.43 10.85
CA ILE A 287 4.62 5.53 11.20
C ILE A 287 5.69 5.63 10.13
N ASP A 288 6.91 5.99 10.55
CA ASP A 288 8.09 6.00 9.67
C ASP A 288 8.66 4.59 9.52
N VAL A 289 8.73 4.10 8.29
CA VAL A 289 9.29 2.79 7.95
C VAL A 289 10.76 2.85 7.53
N ALA A 290 11.36 4.03 7.51
CA ALA A 290 12.77 4.22 7.17
C ALA A 290 13.72 4.04 8.38
N THR A 291 13.16 3.87 9.58
CA THR A 291 13.90 3.67 10.83
C THR A 291 13.33 2.50 11.64
N ASN A 292 14.20 1.86 12.43
CA ASN A 292 13.81 0.85 13.42
C ASN A 292 13.37 1.45 14.76
N GLU A 293 13.44 2.76 14.93
CA GLU A 293 12.88 3.43 16.11
C GLU A 293 11.35 3.28 16.09
N VAL A 294 10.81 2.86 17.22
CA VAL A 294 9.35 2.70 17.39
C VAL A 294 8.80 3.99 17.93
N GLU A 295 7.82 4.57 17.24
CA GLU A 295 7.14 5.78 17.66
C GLU A 295 6.40 5.56 18.99
N THR A 296 6.34 6.59 19.81
CA THR A 296 5.42 6.61 20.96
C THR A 296 3.99 6.97 20.49
N PRO A 297 2.94 6.56 21.22
CA PRO A 297 1.57 7.03 20.95
C PRO A 297 1.45 8.56 20.87
N ASP A 298 2.21 9.30 21.68
CA ASP A 298 2.22 10.77 21.64
C ASP A 298 2.79 11.32 20.33
N GLN A 299 3.86 10.72 19.79
CA GLN A 299 4.42 11.11 18.49
C GLN A 299 3.44 10.86 17.34
N VAL A 300 2.74 9.72 17.37
CA VAL A 300 1.68 9.41 16.40
C VAL A 300 0.53 10.42 16.53
N ALA A 301 0.05 10.68 17.75
CA ALA A 301 -1.01 11.66 17.99
C ALA A 301 -0.61 13.07 17.55
N ALA A 302 0.66 13.47 17.74
CA ALA A 302 1.18 14.75 17.27
C ALA A 302 1.15 14.84 15.74
N THR A 303 1.47 13.76 15.02
CA THR A 303 1.38 13.71 13.56
C THR A 303 -0.07 13.81 13.07
N ILE A 304 -1.01 13.17 13.77
CA ILE A 304 -2.45 13.28 13.48
C ILE A 304 -2.92 14.73 13.73
N ALA A 305 -2.53 15.34 14.84
CA ALA A 305 -2.86 16.73 15.17
C ALA A 305 -2.32 17.73 14.13
N LEU A 306 -1.17 17.42 13.53
CA LEU A 306 -0.63 18.20 12.42
C LEU A 306 -1.52 18.10 11.17
N ALA A 307 -1.99 16.91 10.83
CA ALA A 307 -2.88 16.69 9.68
C ALA A 307 -4.26 17.36 9.86
N ARG A 308 -4.80 17.36 11.08
CA ARG A 308 -6.06 18.04 11.44
C ARG A 308 -6.10 19.54 11.14
N ARG A 309 -4.94 20.15 10.94
CA ARG A 309 -4.86 21.58 10.54
C ARG A 309 -5.25 21.79 9.07
N TYR A 310 -5.30 20.72 8.28
CA TYR A 310 -5.51 20.76 6.81
C TYR A 310 -6.66 19.88 6.35
N LEU A 311 -7.06 18.89 7.15
CA LEU A 311 -8.14 17.95 6.85
C LEU A 311 -9.12 17.87 8.03
N PRO A 312 -10.43 17.75 7.78
CA PRO A 312 -11.39 17.41 8.80
C PRO A 312 -11.19 15.95 9.27
N ASP A 313 -11.54 15.65 10.51
CA ASP A 313 -11.28 14.36 11.17
C ASP A 313 -11.85 13.17 10.39
N GLU A 314 -13.05 13.29 9.84
CA GLU A 314 -13.74 12.26 9.07
C GLU A 314 -13.05 11.90 7.75
N ARG A 315 -12.08 12.70 7.33
CA ARG A 315 -11.27 12.43 6.14
C ARG A 315 -9.86 11.91 6.46
N ILE A 316 -9.55 11.67 7.71
CA ILE A 316 -8.25 11.14 8.14
C ILE A 316 -8.37 9.67 8.47
N VAL A 317 -7.52 8.85 7.83
CA VAL A 317 -7.23 7.47 8.20
C VAL A 317 -5.76 7.39 8.60
N CYS A 318 -5.42 6.71 9.68
CA CYS A 318 -4.05 6.56 10.14
C CYS A 318 -3.42 5.31 9.51
N SER A 319 -2.23 5.45 8.92
CA SER A 319 -1.54 4.36 8.21
C SER A 319 -0.04 4.39 8.48
N THR A 320 0.68 3.41 7.92
CA THR A 320 2.15 3.45 7.81
C THR A 320 2.58 4.21 6.56
N ASN A 321 3.75 4.84 6.57
CA ASN A 321 4.29 5.57 5.42
C ASN A 321 4.42 4.70 4.16
N CYS A 322 4.79 3.43 4.35
CA CYS A 322 4.97 2.43 3.30
C CYS A 322 4.83 1.03 3.91
N GLY A 323 4.99 -0.02 3.10
CA GLY A 323 5.05 -1.38 3.60
C GLY A 323 6.23 -1.63 4.53
N MET A 324 6.08 -2.57 5.45
CA MET A 324 7.07 -2.92 6.47
C MET A 324 7.84 -4.22 6.17
N ALA A 325 7.66 -4.82 4.99
CA ALA A 325 8.28 -6.09 4.62
C ALA A 325 9.79 -6.19 4.92
N PRO A 326 10.63 -5.15 4.70
CA PRO A 326 12.07 -5.22 4.95
C PRO A 326 12.47 -4.92 6.40
N MET A 327 11.53 -4.78 7.33
CA MET A 327 11.82 -4.50 8.74
C MET A 327 12.00 -5.77 9.57
N ALA A 328 12.63 -5.65 10.74
CA ALA A 328 12.57 -6.69 11.77
C ALA A 328 11.13 -6.86 12.28
N ARG A 329 10.67 -8.11 12.47
CA ARG A 329 9.27 -8.41 12.81
C ARG A 329 8.81 -7.82 14.13
N ASP A 330 9.65 -7.87 15.15
CA ASP A 330 9.37 -7.33 16.48
C ASP A 330 9.19 -5.81 16.44
N VAL A 331 10.03 -5.13 15.64
CA VAL A 331 9.91 -3.68 15.38
C VAL A 331 8.61 -3.37 14.66
N ALA A 332 8.30 -4.09 13.57
CA ALA A 332 7.06 -3.88 12.82
C ALA A 332 5.82 -4.04 13.72
N TYR A 333 5.77 -5.10 14.54
CA TYR A 333 4.65 -5.33 15.45
C TYR A 333 4.58 -4.32 16.61
N ALA A 334 5.71 -3.78 17.05
CA ALA A 334 5.72 -2.68 18.00
C ALA A 334 5.16 -1.38 17.38
N LYS A 335 5.50 -1.10 16.11
CA LYS A 335 4.97 0.03 15.34
C LYS A 335 3.46 -0.07 15.10
N LEU A 336 2.90 -1.27 14.88
CA LEU A 336 1.43 -1.47 14.82
C LEU A 336 0.74 -1.02 16.12
N ARG A 337 1.30 -1.38 17.27
CA ARG A 337 0.75 -0.97 18.59
C ARG A 337 0.87 0.53 18.79
N ALA A 338 1.97 1.15 18.38
CA ALA A 338 2.15 2.59 18.44
C ALA A 338 1.12 3.32 17.56
N LEU A 339 0.88 2.82 16.33
CA LEU A 339 -0.12 3.36 15.41
C LEU A 339 -1.51 3.37 16.05
N ALA A 340 -1.99 2.22 16.52
CA ALA A 340 -3.32 2.10 17.10
C ALA A 340 -3.44 2.90 18.42
N GLY A 341 -2.42 2.85 19.28
CA GLY A 341 -2.39 3.61 20.53
C GLY A 341 -2.41 5.12 20.31
N GLY A 342 -1.68 5.61 19.30
CA GLY A 342 -1.65 7.04 18.97
C GLY A 342 -2.94 7.53 18.30
N ALA A 343 -3.56 6.71 17.45
CA ALA A 343 -4.86 7.01 16.86
C ALA A 343 -5.94 7.10 17.94
N LEU A 344 -5.95 6.17 18.90
CA LEU A 344 -6.85 6.22 20.05
C LEU A 344 -6.59 7.48 20.91
N LEU A 345 -5.34 7.80 21.19
CA LEU A 345 -4.97 9.00 21.96
C LEU A 345 -5.46 10.28 21.29
N ALA A 346 -5.27 10.41 19.98
CA ALA A 346 -5.74 11.56 19.19
C ALA A 346 -7.27 11.67 19.17
N SER A 347 -8.00 10.55 19.28
CA SER A 347 -9.46 10.49 19.26
C SER A 347 -10.09 10.99 20.57
N VAL A 348 -9.44 10.82 21.72
CA VAL A 348 -9.95 11.25 23.01
C VAL A 348 -9.67 12.71 23.38
N GLY A 349 -9.07 13.45 22.48
CA GLY A 349 -9.00 14.92 22.53
C GLY A 349 -8.02 15.46 23.57
N LEU A 350 -6.81 14.94 23.59
CA LEU A 350 -5.68 15.60 24.29
C LEU A 350 -5.05 16.70 23.46
#